data_5ac1cbe764c34f58bd0a9e8e0d16ed7a
#
_entry.id   5ac1cbe764c34f58bd0a9e8e0d16ed7a
#
_cell.length_a   1.000
_cell.length_b   1.000
_cell.length_c   1.000
_cell.angle_alpha   90.00
_cell.angle_beta   90.00
_cell.angle_gamma   90.00
#
_symmetry.space_group_name_H-M   'P 1'
#
loop_
_entity.id
_entity.type
_entity.pdbx_description
1 polymer ?
#
loop_
_entity_poly.entity_id
_entity_poly.type
_entity_poly.pdbx_seq_one_letter_code
_entity_poly.pdbx_strand_id
1 'polypeptide(L)'
;MTLMNNNKNILAIETSSNVCGMSYIEKGSCVGCLEEDISKKHAEILPEFYLNLQKKTDFILDNMDAIAVSIGPGSFTGLRIGLSFAKGLAFSKDLPIIPISTMMSLAFTLKEDLPVIGIIHSHAKRVFCQKIRWDQRIPYPDGDIRVAEWEELLEEIDYSKKTFQLNCDSLEKGSFFISSKLSSTSVGLLAGINFEKLVIDKPFDLVPNYVSPFMVGKKK
;
A
#
# COMPACT_ATOMS: atom_id res chain seq x y z
N MET A 1 9.81 -0.80 26.31
CA MET A 1 9.37 -0.56 24.92
C MET A 1 8.92 -1.90 24.37
N THR A 2 7.66 -2.25 24.57
CA THR A 2 7.11 -3.54 24.16
C THR A 2 6.83 -3.45 22.66
N LEU A 3 7.78 -3.88 21.85
CA LEU A 3 7.47 -4.27 20.47
C LEU A 3 6.35 -5.31 20.60
N MET A 4 5.15 -4.99 20.11
CA MET A 4 4.07 -5.97 20.05
C MET A 4 4.66 -7.23 19.42
N ASN A 5 4.48 -8.34 20.13
CA ASN A 5 5.08 -9.62 19.78
C ASN A 5 4.41 -10.11 18.48
N ASN A 6 4.85 -9.55 17.36
CA ASN A 6 4.31 -9.86 16.03
C ASN A 6 4.89 -11.22 15.59
N ASN A 7 4.29 -12.29 16.10
CA ASN A 7 4.71 -13.66 15.82
C ASN A 7 4.02 -14.22 14.56
N LYS A 8 3.73 -13.35 13.58
CA LYS A 8 2.98 -13.70 12.37
C LYS A 8 3.88 -13.84 11.15
N ASN A 9 3.55 -14.81 10.32
CA ASN A 9 4.16 -15.03 9.00
C ASN A 9 3.22 -14.49 7.93
N ILE A 10 3.64 -13.48 7.19
CA ILE A 10 2.79 -12.75 6.24
C ILE A 10 3.47 -12.67 4.88
N LEU A 11 2.76 -13.04 3.84
CA LEU A 11 3.14 -12.74 2.47
C LEU A 11 2.45 -11.44 2.04
N ALA A 12 3.23 -10.43 1.67
CA ALA A 12 2.74 -9.10 1.38
C ALA A 12 2.90 -8.72 -0.09
N ILE A 13 1.88 -8.04 -0.64
CA ILE A 13 1.78 -7.68 -2.06
C ILE A 13 1.54 -6.18 -2.19
N GLU A 14 2.33 -5.52 -3.07
CA GLU A 14 2.19 -4.13 -3.44
C GLU A 14 2.09 -3.98 -4.96
N THR A 15 0.99 -3.41 -5.44
CA THR A 15 0.75 -3.19 -6.88
C THR A 15 -0.05 -1.91 -7.14
N SER A 16 -0.14 -1.02 -6.15
CA SER A 16 -1.01 0.17 -6.23
C SER A 16 -0.42 1.34 -7.05
N SER A 17 0.81 1.18 -7.55
CA SER A 17 1.47 2.16 -8.46
C SER A 17 2.23 1.42 -9.56
N ASN A 18 3.30 2.03 -10.09
CA ASN A 18 4.24 1.33 -10.98
C ASN A 18 5.10 0.31 -10.23
N VAL A 19 5.20 0.39 -8.92
CA VAL A 19 5.89 -0.62 -8.14
C VAL A 19 5.09 -1.91 -8.14
N CYS A 20 5.71 -3.00 -8.58
CA CYS A 20 5.27 -4.36 -8.32
C CYS A 20 6.17 -4.93 -7.24
N GLY A 21 5.59 -5.38 -6.15
CA GLY A 21 6.36 -5.87 -5.01
C GLY A 21 5.73 -7.06 -4.31
N MET A 22 6.59 -7.95 -3.82
CA MET A 22 6.22 -9.04 -2.93
C MET A 22 7.27 -9.21 -1.86
N SER A 23 6.85 -9.37 -0.61
CA SER A 23 7.75 -9.63 0.51
C SER A 23 7.22 -10.70 1.44
N TYR A 24 8.14 -11.43 2.07
CA TYR A 24 7.86 -12.36 3.14
C TYR A 24 8.30 -11.75 4.48
N ILE A 25 7.34 -11.60 5.37
CA ILE A 25 7.55 -11.13 6.74
C ILE A 25 7.40 -12.32 7.68
N GLU A 26 8.43 -12.58 8.44
CA GLU A 26 8.44 -13.59 9.50
C GLU A 26 8.64 -12.91 10.84
N LYS A 27 7.69 -13.07 11.77
CA LYS A 27 7.79 -12.57 13.14
C LYS A 27 8.19 -11.08 13.24
N GLY A 28 7.59 -10.27 12.36
CA GLY A 28 7.82 -8.82 12.34
C GLY A 28 9.10 -8.36 11.64
N SER A 29 9.81 -9.26 10.97
CA SER A 29 11.02 -8.96 10.20
C SER A 29 10.85 -9.36 8.74
N CYS A 30 11.35 -8.53 7.79
CA CYS A 30 11.38 -8.89 6.39
C CYS A 30 12.51 -9.90 6.12
N VAL A 31 12.14 -11.12 5.74
CA VAL A 31 13.08 -12.20 5.41
C VAL A 31 13.49 -12.14 3.94
N GLY A 32 12.59 -11.71 3.08
CA GLY A 32 12.86 -11.52 1.66
C GLY A 32 11.91 -10.54 1.02
N CYS A 33 12.41 -9.82 0.03
CA CYS A 33 11.67 -8.84 -0.72
C CYS A 33 12.12 -8.86 -2.18
N LEU A 34 11.16 -8.75 -3.10
CA LEU A 34 11.35 -8.53 -4.53
C LEU A 34 10.45 -7.36 -4.93
N GLU A 35 11.04 -6.29 -5.43
CA GLU A 35 10.34 -5.08 -5.85
C GLU A 35 10.97 -4.52 -7.11
N GLU A 36 10.14 -4.15 -8.07
CA GLU A 36 10.57 -3.56 -9.32
C GLU A 36 9.62 -2.45 -9.74
N ASP A 37 10.18 -1.36 -10.27
CA ASP A 37 9.40 -0.29 -10.89
C ASP A 37 9.10 -0.69 -12.34
N ILE A 38 7.86 -1.10 -12.57
CA ILE A 38 7.42 -1.64 -13.86
C ILE A 38 6.13 -0.97 -14.31
N SER A 39 6.03 -0.68 -15.58
CA SER A 39 4.79 -0.18 -16.17
C SER A 39 4.01 -1.31 -16.83
N LYS A 40 2.74 -1.51 -16.41
CA LYS A 40 1.73 -2.37 -17.06
C LYS A 40 2.05 -3.89 -17.13
N LYS A 41 3.02 -4.39 -16.36
CA LYS A 41 3.42 -5.82 -16.35
C LYS A 41 3.15 -6.54 -15.02
N HIS A 42 2.38 -5.94 -14.12
CA HIS A 42 2.12 -6.51 -12.79
C HIS A 42 1.56 -7.94 -12.84
N ALA A 43 0.64 -8.21 -13.78
CA ALA A 43 0.02 -9.54 -13.90
C ALA A 43 1.02 -10.61 -14.36
N GLU A 44 2.05 -10.24 -15.10
CA GLU A 44 3.10 -11.14 -15.57
C GLU A 44 4.16 -11.37 -14.49
N ILE A 45 4.59 -10.30 -13.84
CA ILE A 45 5.72 -10.30 -12.89
C ILE A 45 5.32 -10.86 -11.52
N LEU A 46 4.11 -10.63 -11.06
CA LEU A 46 3.68 -11.04 -9.71
C LEU A 46 3.79 -12.56 -9.47
N PRO A 47 3.38 -13.45 -10.41
CA PRO A 47 3.61 -14.88 -10.28
C PRO A 47 5.10 -15.27 -10.26
N GLU A 48 5.94 -14.56 -11.04
CA GLU A 48 7.39 -14.80 -11.06
C GLU A 48 8.02 -14.40 -9.72
N PHE A 49 7.59 -13.26 -9.15
CA PHE A 49 8.04 -12.83 -7.83
C PHE A 49 7.68 -13.84 -6.75
N TYR A 50 6.48 -14.40 -6.80
CA TYR A 50 6.08 -15.44 -5.87
C TYR A 50 7.04 -16.64 -5.91
N LEU A 51 7.30 -17.19 -7.11
CA LEU A 51 8.18 -18.34 -7.27
C LEU A 51 9.64 -18.02 -6.88
N ASN A 52 10.13 -16.85 -7.25
CA ASN A 52 11.50 -16.43 -6.94
C ASN A 52 11.69 -16.11 -5.45
N LEU A 53 10.70 -15.48 -4.82
CA LEU A 53 10.72 -15.22 -3.39
C LEU A 53 10.67 -16.52 -2.59
N GLN A 54 9.83 -17.47 -3.01
CA GLN A 54 9.76 -18.80 -2.41
C GLN A 54 11.11 -19.53 -2.47
N LYS A 55 11.77 -19.54 -3.64
CA LYS A 55 13.10 -20.12 -3.79
C LYS A 55 14.18 -19.42 -2.95
N LYS A 56 14.03 -18.11 -2.74
CA LYS A 56 15.02 -17.30 -1.99
C LYS A 56 14.91 -17.46 -0.48
N THR A 57 13.70 -17.71 0.01
CA THR A 57 13.40 -17.68 1.46
C THR A 57 12.89 -19.01 1.99
N ASP A 58 12.68 -19.99 1.11
CA ASP A 58 12.10 -21.30 1.42
C ASP A 58 10.75 -21.24 2.16
N PHE A 59 9.99 -20.14 2.01
CA PHE A 59 8.68 -20.02 2.65
C PHE A 59 7.71 -21.08 2.11
N ILE A 60 6.84 -21.57 2.96
CA ILE A 60 5.76 -22.49 2.62
C ILE A 60 4.44 -21.76 2.81
N LEU A 61 3.60 -21.71 1.77
CA LEU A 61 2.34 -20.95 1.81
C LEU A 61 1.40 -21.44 2.92
N ASP A 62 1.40 -22.76 3.20
CA ASP A 62 0.61 -23.37 4.29
C ASP A 62 1.02 -22.87 5.70
N ASN A 63 2.22 -22.31 5.84
CA ASN A 63 2.73 -21.79 7.11
C ASN A 63 2.51 -20.28 7.26
N MET A 64 1.80 -19.64 6.32
CA MET A 64 1.43 -18.24 6.44
C MET A 64 0.22 -18.06 7.35
N ASP A 65 0.24 -16.99 8.15
CA ASP A 65 -0.92 -16.58 8.94
C ASP A 65 -1.91 -15.75 8.12
N ALA A 66 -1.43 -15.02 7.10
CA ALA A 66 -2.26 -14.19 6.22
C ALA A 66 -1.53 -13.77 4.95
N ILE A 67 -2.32 -13.30 3.97
CA ILE A 67 -1.84 -12.54 2.82
C ILE A 67 -2.17 -11.05 3.03
N ALA A 68 -1.17 -10.17 3.02
CA ALA A 68 -1.38 -8.74 3.07
C ALA A 68 -1.35 -8.14 1.67
N VAL A 69 -2.20 -7.15 1.39
CA VAL A 69 -2.25 -6.50 0.09
C VAL A 69 -2.65 -5.04 0.19
N SER A 70 -2.00 -4.16 -0.58
CA SER A 70 -2.43 -2.77 -0.75
C SER A 70 -3.77 -2.71 -1.47
N ILE A 71 -4.73 -1.99 -0.86
CA ILE A 71 -6.09 -1.86 -1.42
C ILE A 71 -6.41 -0.47 -1.95
N GLY A 72 -5.46 0.46 -1.95
CA GLY A 72 -5.63 1.81 -2.47
C GLY A 72 -5.56 2.94 -1.41
N PRO A 73 -5.63 4.18 -1.90
CA PRO A 73 -5.83 4.59 -3.30
C PRO A 73 -4.60 4.34 -4.19
N GLY A 74 -4.82 4.28 -5.51
CA GLY A 74 -3.74 4.08 -6.47
C GLY A 74 -4.22 3.60 -7.84
N SER A 75 -3.34 2.93 -8.58
CA SER A 75 -3.62 2.38 -9.91
C SER A 75 -4.81 1.42 -9.89
N PHE A 76 -5.88 1.78 -10.60
CA PHE A 76 -7.09 0.96 -10.70
C PHE A 76 -6.83 -0.48 -11.19
N THR A 77 -6.00 -0.62 -12.20
CA THR A 77 -5.61 -1.92 -12.75
C THR A 77 -4.69 -2.68 -11.79
N GLY A 78 -3.68 -1.99 -11.27
CA GLY A 78 -2.71 -2.58 -10.33
C GLY A 78 -3.39 -3.12 -9.07
N LEU A 79 -4.25 -2.35 -8.44
CA LEU A 79 -5.02 -2.78 -7.26
C LEU A 79 -5.84 -4.05 -7.50
N ARG A 80 -6.48 -4.16 -8.67
CA ARG A 80 -7.24 -5.35 -9.04
C ARG A 80 -6.36 -6.56 -9.26
N ILE A 81 -5.22 -6.40 -9.91
CA ILE A 81 -4.25 -7.48 -10.13
C ILE A 81 -3.75 -7.99 -8.78
N GLY A 82 -3.26 -7.11 -7.92
CA GLY A 82 -2.75 -7.48 -6.60
C GLY A 82 -3.79 -8.17 -5.73
N LEU A 83 -5.00 -7.59 -5.64
CA LEU A 83 -6.07 -8.18 -4.84
C LEU A 83 -6.57 -9.52 -5.41
N SER A 84 -6.65 -9.66 -6.75
CA SER A 84 -7.05 -10.93 -7.35
C SER A 84 -6.01 -12.03 -7.10
N PHE A 85 -4.73 -11.68 -7.19
CA PHE A 85 -3.64 -12.60 -6.89
C PHE A 85 -3.64 -13.00 -5.40
N ALA A 86 -3.80 -12.03 -4.49
CA ALA A 86 -3.94 -12.27 -3.05
C ALA A 86 -5.11 -13.21 -2.74
N LYS A 87 -6.29 -12.96 -3.35
CA LYS A 87 -7.46 -13.83 -3.20
C LYS A 87 -7.22 -15.25 -3.72
N GLY A 88 -6.53 -15.39 -4.84
CA GLY A 88 -6.18 -16.71 -5.39
C GLY A 88 -5.31 -17.53 -4.44
N LEU A 89 -4.28 -16.91 -3.85
CA LEU A 89 -3.42 -17.53 -2.84
C LEU A 89 -4.22 -17.86 -1.57
N ALA A 90 -4.97 -16.89 -1.05
CA ALA A 90 -5.79 -17.06 0.14
C ALA A 90 -6.81 -18.18 -0.01
N PHE A 91 -7.51 -18.25 -1.14
CA PHE A 91 -8.47 -19.31 -1.46
C PHE A 91 -7.83 -20.70 -1.50
N SER A 92 -6.62 -20.80 -2.06
CA SER A 92 -5.92 -22.09 -2.21
C SER A 92 -5.55 -22.76 -0.90
N LYS A 93 -5.45 -21.99 0.19
CA LYS A 93 -4.96 -22.43 1.51
C LYS A 93 -5.85 -21.98 2.67
N ASP A 94 -7.05 -21.50 2.37
CA ASP A 94 -7.99 -20.96 3.36
C ASP A 94 -7.36 -19.92 4.31
N LEU A 95 -6.52 -19.04 3.72
CA LEU A 95 -5.83 -17.99 4.46
C LEU A 95 -6.65 -16.70 4.51
N PRO A 96 -6.60 -15.96 5.60
CA PRO A 96 -7.19 -14.62 5.65
C PRO A 96 -6.40 -13.61 4.83
N ILE A 97 -7.06 -12.48 4.51
CA ILE A 97 -6.40 -11.32 3.88
C ILE A 97 -6.39 -10.14 4.84
N ILE A 98 -5.29 -9.40 4.81
CA ILE A 98 -5.14 -8.14 5.53
C ILE A 98 -5.04 -7.00 4.52
N PRO A 99 -6.11 -6.19 4.37
CA PRO A 99 -6.12 -5.04 3.49
C PRO A 99 -5.33 -3.87 4.11
N ILE A 100 -4.34 -3.35 3.40
CA ILE A 100 -3.53 -2.22 3.85
C ILE A 100 -3.80 -1.00 2.98
N SER A 101 -4.08 0.13 3.62
CA SER A 101 -4.17 1.42 2.92
C SER A 101 -2.84 1.78 2.28
N THR A 102 -2.85 2.10 0.98
CA THR A 102 -1.67 2.58 0.25
C THR A 102 -1.10 3.84 0.90
N MET A 103 -1.97 4.75 1.35
CA MET A 103 -1.55 5.99 2.03
C MET A 103 -0.80 5.70 3.33
N MET A 104 -1.28 4.73 4.13
CA MET A 104 -0.61 4.34 5.37
C MET A 104 0.70 3.59 5.09
N SER A 105 0.74 2.74 4.06
CA SER A 105 1.97 2.07 3.64
C SER A 105 3.06 3.06 3.23
N LEU A 106 2.70 4.09 2.45
CA LEU A 106 3.60 5.18 2.09
C LEU A 106 4.08 5.96 3.31
N ALA A 107 3.16 6.38 4.19
CA ALA A 107 3.53 7.09 5.41
C ALA A 107 4.52 6.26 6.24
N PHE A 108 4.31 4.95 6.36
CA PHE A 108 5.17 4.08 7.15
C PHE A 108 6.61 4.00 6.62
N THR A 109 6.84 4.18 5.32
CA THR A 109 8.21 4.29 4.78
C THR A 109 8.95 5.53 5.30
N LEU A 110 8.20 6.56 5.74
CA LEU A 110 8.70 7.84 6.26
C LEU A 110 8.53 7.96 7.79
N LYS A 111 8.50 6.86 8.52
CA LYS A 111 8.28 6.81 9.97
C LYS A 111 9.34 7.55 10.81
N GLU A 112 10.46 7.91 10.23
CA GLU A 112 11.48 8.74 10.89
C GLU A 112 11.19 10.24 10.73
N ASP A 113 10.49 10.62 9.65
CA ASP A 113 10.11 11.99 9.34
C ASP A 113 8.77 12.42 9.94
N LEU A 114 7.86 11.45 10.16
CA LEU A 114 6.51 11.62 10.72
C LEU A 114 5.68 12.68 9.97
N PRO A 115 5.55 12.60 8.64
CA PRO A 115 4.74 13.56 7.90
C PRO A 115 3.25 13.42 8.24
N VAL A 116 2.54 14.55 8.28
CA VAL A 116 1.13 14.59 8.73
C VAL A 116 0.13 14.77 7.59
N ILE A 117 0.58 14.91 6.36
CA ILE A 117 -0.24 14.97 5.15
C ILE A 117 0.39 14.07 4.09
N GLY A 118 -0.43 13.23 3.47
CA GLY A 118 -0.05 12.40 2.34
C GLY A 118 -0.81 12.77 1.08
N ILE A 119 -0.12 12.80 -0.06
CA ILE A 119 -0.66 13.13 -1.37
C ILE A 119 -0.25 12.05 -2.36
N ILE A 120 -1.21 11.51 -3.11
CA ILE A 120 -0.97 10.55 -4.20
C ILE A 120 -1.58 11.10 -5.48
N HIS A 121 -0.81 11.18 -6.55
CA HIS A 121 -1.33 11.58 -7.85
C HIS A 121 -2.39 10.58 -8.33
N SER A 122 -3.52 11.10 -8.79
CA SER A 122 -4.60 10.30 -9.37
C SER A 122 -4.55 10.37 -10.90
N HIS A 123 -5.01 11.45 -11.47
CA HIS A 123 -4.97 11.71 -12.92
C HIS A 123 -5.14 13.21 -13.22
N ALA A 124 -4.61 13.68 -14.33
CA ALA A 124 -4.59 15.09 -14.71
C ALA A 124 -4.06 15.95 -13.54
N LYS A 125 -4.88 16.86 -13.01
CA LYS A 125 -4.53 17.70 -11.84
C LYS A 125 -5.15 17.21 -10.53
N ARG A 126 -5.71 16.00 -10.50
CA ARG A 126 -6.37 15.45 -9.32
C ARG A 126 -5.43 14.59 -8.51
N VAL A 127 -5.56 14.73 -7.20
CA VAL A 127 -4.80 13.99 -6.21
C VAL A 127 -5.72 13.40 -5.14
N PHE A 128 -5.27 12.31 -4.55
CA PHE A 128 -5.80 11.80 -3.29
C PHE A 128 -5.02 12.46 -2.17
N CYS A 129 -5.71 12.97 -1.15
CA CYS A 129 -5.09 13.61 -0.01
C CYS A 129 -5.68 13.06 1.29
N GLN A 130 -4.83 12.86 2.29
CA GLN A 130 -5.26 12.41 3.63
C GLN A 130 -4.35 13.01 4.71
N LYS A 131 -4.96 13.41 5.82
CA LYS A 131 -4.23 13.72 7.04
C LYS A 131 -3.83 12.44 7.75
N ILE A 132 -2.68 12.48 8.43
CA ILE A 132 -2.09 11.34 9.11
C ILE A 132 -1.74 11.74 10.53
N ARG A 133 -2.11 10.91 11.47
CA ARG A 133 -1.65 10.95 12.85
C ARG A 133 -0.70 9.80 13.13
N TRP A 134 0.18 9.98 14.07
CA TRP A 134 1.19 9.00 14.45
C TRP A 134 1.03 8.56 15.90
N ASP A 135 1.20 7.27 16.12
CA ASP A 135 1.35 6.70 17.46
C ASP A 135 2.56 5.75 17.42
N GLN A 136 3.59 6.03 18.23
CA GLN A 136 4.82 5.24 18.30
C GLN A 136 5.42 4.90 16.93
N ARG A 137 5.45 5.86 15.99
CA ARG A 137 5.93 5.68 14.60
C ARG A 137 5.06 4.76 13.72
N ILE A 138 3.84 4.48 14.14
CA ILE A 138 2.84 3.79 13.36
C ILE A 138 1.86 4.84 12.82
N PRO A 139 1.65 4.92 11.49
CA PRO A 139 0.72 5.87 10.90
C PRO A 139 -0.72 5.38 11.02
N TYR A 140 -1.62 6.30 11.31
CA TYR A 140 -3.06 6.10 11.31
C TYR A 140 -3.75 7.19 10.51
N PRO A 141 -4.86 6.90 9.84
CA PRO A 141 -5.65 7.94 9.20
C PRO A 141 -6.19 8.94 10.23
N ASP A 142 -6.15 10.23 9.88
CA ASP A 142 -6.80 11.31 10.59
C ASP A 142 -7.88 11.92 9.69
N GLY A 143 -9.00 11.23 9.62
CA GLY A 143 -10.10 11.48 8.69
C GLY A 143 -10.01 10.67 7.39
N ASP A 144 -11.01 10.88 6.53
CA ASP A 144 -11.15 10.14 5.27
C ASP A 144 -10.20 10.64 4.18
N ILE A 145 -9.90 9.76 3.24
CA ILE A 145 -9.20 10.16 2.01
C ILE A 145 -10.17 10.97 1.16
N ARG A 146 -9.71 12.13 0.68
CA ARG A 146 -10.47 12.97 -0.26
C ARG A 146 -9.76 13.10 -1.61
N VAL A 147 -10.53 13.37 -2.64
CA VAL A 147 -10.01 13.83 -3.93
C VAL A 147 -10.00 15.36 -3.91
N ALA A 148 -8.90 15.94 -4.37
CA ALA A 148 -8.76 17.39 -4.50
C ALA A 148 -8.15 17.74 -5.87
N GLU A 149 -8.43 18.93 -6.37
CA GLU A 149 -7.66 19.54 -7.46
C GLU A 149 -6.33 20.04 -6.86
N TRP A 150 -5.25 19.90 -7.62
CA TRP A 150 -3.89 20.19 -7.13
C TRP A 150 -3.74 21.64 -6.64
N GLU A 151 -4.21 22.60 -7.44
CA GLU A 151 -4.11 24.01 -7.11
C GLU A 151 -4.90 24.39 -5.85
N GLU A 152 -6.11 23.84 -5.69
CA GLU A 152 -6.93 24.07 -4.49
C GLU A 152 -6.26 23.49 -3.25
N LEU A 153 -5.67 22.29 -3.38
CA LEU A 153 -4.96 21.65 -2.27
C LEU A 153 -3.76 22.50 -1.81
N LEU A 154 -3.01 23.10 -2.75
CA LEU A 154 -1.85 23.94 -2.40
C LEU A 154 -2.23 25.19 -1.58
N GLU A 155 -3.43 25.74 -1.78
CA GLU A 155 -3.95 26.86 -0.99
C GLU A 155 -4.33 26.46 0.45
N GLU A 156 -4.67 25.19 0.66
CA GLU A 156 -5.07 24.66 1.96
C GLU A 156 -3.91 24.10 2.79
N ILE A 157 -2.78 23.75 2.14
CA ILE A 157 -1.64 23.12 2.83
C ILE A 157 -0.93 24.11 3.74
N ASP A 158 -0.74 23.69 4.98
CA ASP A 158 0.16 24.34 5.92
C ASP A 158 1.60 23.87 5.65
N TYR A 159 2.38 24.69 4.95
CA TYR A 159 3.77 24.41 4.58
C TYR A 159 4.74 24.31 5.76
N SER A 160 4.32 24.65 6.97
CA SER A 160 5.10 24.40 8.18
C SER A 160 5.09 22.92 8.58
N LYS A 161 4.17 22.14 8.04
CA LYS A 161 3.99 20.72 8.33
C LYS A 161 4.62 19.84 7.25
N LYS A 162 5.30 18.79 7.70
CA LYS A 162 5.85 17.81 6.77
C LYS A 162 4.73 17.13 5.98
N THR A 163 4.83 17.21 4.67
CA THR A 163 3.92 16.60 3.70
C THR A 163 4.71 15.69 2.77
N PHE A 164 4.20 14.53 2.44
CA PHE A 164 4.80 13.64 1.44
C PHE A 164 3.92 13.48 0.21
N GLN A 165 4.55 13.11 -0.88
CA GLN A 165 3.87 12.88 -2.15
C GLN A 165 4.32 11.57 -2.82
N LEU A 166 3.44 11.03 -3.68
CA LEU A 166 3.73 9.96 -4.62
C LEU A 166 3.27 10.37 -6.03
N ASN A 167 4.22 10.34 -6.98
CA ASN A 167 3.99 10.61 -8.41
C ASN A 167 3.40 12.01 -8.73
N CYS A 168 3.61 13.01 -7.86
CA CYS A 168 3.17 14.38 -8.09
C CYS A 168 4.23 15.26 -8.78
N ASP A 169 5.38 14.73 -9.17
CA ASP A 169 6.52 15.48 -9.72
C ASP A 169 6.16 16.30 -10.96
N SER A 170 5.18 15.85 -11.77
CA SER A 170 4.70 16.61 -12.94
C SER A 170 3.78 17.78 -12.59
N LEU A 171 3.24 17.82 -11.38
CA LEU A 171 2.36 18.86 -10.86
C LEU A 171 3.12 19.86 -10.00
N GLU A 172 4.15 19.41 -9.31
CA GLU A 172 4.95 20.19 -8.38
C GLU A 172 6.03 21.00 -9.13
N LYS A 173 6.08 22.31 -8.89
CA LYS A 173 7.11 23.21 -9.43
C LYS A 173 8.25 23.48 -8.45
N GLY A 174 8.57 22.50 -7.62
CA GLY A 174 9.63 22.63 -6.60
C GLY A 174 9.62 21.42 -5.68
N SER A 175 10.66 21.24 -4.89
CA SER A 175 10.78 20.10 -3.96
C SER A 175 10.25 20.47 -2.57
N PHE A 176 8.98 20.85 -2.47
CA PHE A 176 8.36 21.23 -1.19
C PHE A 176 7.92 20.01 -0.38
N PHE A 177 7.62 18.89 -1.05
CA PHE A 177 7.09 17.70 -0.42
C PHE A 177 8.10 16.55 -0.44
N ILE A 178 8.07 15.72 0.59
CA ILE A 178 8.93 14.54 0.70
C ILE A 178 8.49 13.54 -0.36
N SER A 179 9.34 13.19 -1.31
CA SER A 179 9.05 12.10 -2.26
C SER A 179 9.03 10.77 -1.53
N SER A 180 7.99 9.96 -1.74
CA SER A 180 7.84 8.66 -1.13
C SER A 180 7.76 7.56 -2.18
N LYS A 181 8.14 6.34 -1.80
CA LYS A 181 8.08 5.14 -2.65
C LYS A 181 7.33 4.03 -1.93
N LEU A 182 6.49 3.32 -2.68
CA LEU A 182 5.78 2.15 -2.17
C LEU A 182 6.72 0.98 -1.92
N SER A 183 6.37 0.17 -0.93
CA SER A 183 7.11 -1.05 -0.59
C SER A 183 6.18 -2.13 -0.05
N SER A 184 6.29 -3.33 -0.61
CA SER A 184 5.61 -4.53 -0.11
C SER A 184 6.06 -4.88 1.32
N THR A 185 7.30 -4.54 1.67
CA THR A 185 7.80 -4.69 3.05
C THR A 185 6.99 -3.84 4.03
N SER A 186 6.69 -2.58 3.67
CA SER A 186 5.85 -1.70 4.50
C SER A 186 4.42 -2.23 4.64
N VAL A 187 3.86 -2.79 3.56
CA VAL A 187 2.55 -3.47 3.59
C VAL A 187 2.56 -4.62 4.59
N GLY A 188 3.56 -5.49 4.52
CA GLY A 188 3.66 -6.66 5.39
C GLY A 188 3.90 -6.31 6.86
N LEU A 189 4.79 -5.35 7.14
CA LEU A 189 5.06 -4.91 8.50
C LEU A 189 3.83 -4.26 9.14
N LEU A 190 3.14 -3.37 8.42
CA LEU A 190 1.88 -2.78 8.92
C LEU A 190 0.79 -3.81 9.13
N ALA A 191 0.69 -4.82 8.25
CA ALA A 191 -0.24 -5.91 8.40
C ALA A 191 0.03 -6.69 9.70
N GLY A 192 1.28 -7.00 9.98
CA GLY A 192 1.64 -7.66 11.23
C GLY A 192 1.33 -6.83 12.48
N ILE A 193 1.64 -5.52 12.45
CA ILE A 193 1.35 -4.61 13.56
C ILE A 193 -0.15 -4.51 13.84
N ASN A 194 -0.98 -4.52 12.79
CA ASN A 194 -2.43 -4.32 12.87
C ASN A 194 -3.22 -5.63 12.64
N PHE A 195 -2.59 -6.79 12.80
CA PHE A 195 -3.14 -8.09 12.42
C PHE A 195 -4.57 -8.28 12.95
N GLU A 196 -4.74 -8.30 14.26
CA GLU A 196 -6.02 -8.59 14.91
C GLU A 196 -7.12 -7.57 14.57
N LYS A 197 -6.73 -6.36 14.15
CA LYS A 197 -7.65 -5.28 13.82
C LYS A 197 -8.11 -5.32 12.37
N LEU A 198 -7.26 -5.76 11.45
CA LEU A 198 -7.48 -5.65 10.01
C LEU A 198 -7.70 -6.99 9.30
N VAL A 199 -7.48 -8.11 9.97
CA VAL A 199 -7.62 -9.44 9.37
C VAL A 199 -9.06 -9.69 8.93
N ILE A 200 -9.22 -10.24 7.71
CA ILE A 200 -10.51 -10.63 7.13
C ILE A 200 -10.46 -12.13 6.77
N ASP A 201 -11.17 -12.95 7.52
CA ASP A 201 -11.19 -14.41 7.33
C ASP A 201 -11.90 -14.84 6.05
N LYS A 202 -12.91 -14.08 5.59
CA LYS A 202 -13.68 -14.37 4.37
C LYS A 202 -13.57 -13.23 3.37
N PRO A 203 -12.43 -13.11 2.65
CA PRO A 203 -12.10 -11.93 1.88
C PRO A 203 -12.76 -11.86 0.49
N PHE A 204 -13.77 -12.71 0.19
CA PHE A 204 -14.34 -12.81 -1.17
C PHE A 204 -15.01 -11.50 -1.62
N ASP A 205 -15.65 -10.77 -0.69
CA ASP A 205 -16.32 -9.49 -0.96
C ASP A 205 -15.38 -8.28 -0.85
N LEU A 206 -14.12 -8.49 -0.47
CA LEU A 206 -13.14 -7.42 -0.40
C LEU A 206 -12.93 -6.81 -1.79
N VAL A 207 -13.05 -5.51 -1.91
CA VAL A 207 -12.80 -4.75 -3.13
C VAL A 207 -11.76 -3.67 -2.87
N PRO A 208 -11.06 -3.19 -3.91
CA PRO A 208 -10.16 -2.05 -3.74
C PRO A 208 -10.91 -0.80 -3.26
N ASN A 209 -10.23 0.01 -2.47
CA ASN A 209 -10.77 1.29 -2.02
C ASN A 209 -10.71 2.32 -3.16
N TYR A 210 -11.79 2.42 -3.92
CA TYR A 210 -11.98 3.43 -4.95
C TYR A 210 -12.52 4.71 -4.30
N VAL A 211 -11.65 5.62 -3.93
CA VAL A 211 -12.02 6.90 -3.28
C VAL A 211 -12.95 7.75 -4.18
N SER A 212 -12.86 7.60 -5.49
CA SER A 212 -13.78 8.19 -6.46
C SER A 212 -14.46 7.10 -7.27
N PRO A 213 -15.77 7.17 -7.52
CA PRO A 213 -16.41 6.28 -8.46
C PRO A 213 -15.78 6.47 -9.85
N PHE A 214 -15.51 5.36 -10.53
CA PHE A 214 -14.98 5.37 -11.89
C PHE A 214 -15.96 6.06 -12.83
N MET A 215 -15.68 7.30 -13.22
CA MET A 215 -16.47 7.98 -14.25
C MET A 215 -16.04 7.45 -15.62
N VAL A 216 -16.82 6.55 -16.21
CA VAL A 216 -16.69 6.20 -17.62
C VAL A 216 -16.95 7.47 -18.43
N GLY A 217 -15.88 8.03 -19.01
CA GLY A 217 -16.00 9.20 -19.86
C GLY A 217 -17.02 8.93 -20.97
N LYS A 218 -18.11 9.69 -21.01
CA LYS A 218 -18.97 9.69 -22.20
C LYS A 218 -18.09 10.12 -23.38
N LYS A 219 -17.87 9.20 -24.33
CA LYS A 219 -17.32 9.59 -25.63
C LYS A 219 -18.23 10.68 -26.20
N LYS A 220 -17.65 11.88 -26.43
CA LYS A 220 -18.25 12.88 -27.29
C LYS A 220 -18.18 12.45 -28.75
#